data_3aaebaf79d937ccdf887634dbcefaecd
#
_entry.id   3aaebaf79d937ccdf887634dbcefaecd
#
_cell.length_a   1.000
_cell.length_b   1.000
_cell.length_c   1.000
_cell.angle_alpha   90.00
_cell.angle_beta   90.00
_cell.angle_gamma   90.00
#
_symmetry.space_group_name_H-M   'P 1'
#
loop_
_entity.id
_entity.type
_entity.pdbx_description
1 polymer ?
#
loop_
_entity_poly.entity_id
_entity_poly.type
_entity_poly.pdbx_seq_one_letter_code
_entity_poly.pdbx_strand_id
1 'polypeptide(L)'
;MTIGWNTENTSITAAYTLSWNMRKFDLIWTDWYPDRFDNRHKITVSVSHRFSDRFDIYASWNFHSGNRITVDSYDSLDNLNRNLWITAFAPSFYGKRIDMPNNLKLPDYHRLDIGVNFRKETRRGNERIWNISVYNAYCRLNPVYATIKTTDEITGEPLPDGQFLCKGTALIPILPSFSYTLKF
;
A
#
# COMPACT_ATOMS: atom_id res chain seq x y z
N MET A 1 -6.39 -13.81 -12.06
CA MET A 1 -7.58 -14.63 -11.67
C MET A 1 -8.53 -13.72 -10.91
N THR A 2 -9.82 -13.75 -11.27
CA THR A 2 -10.86 -12.96 -10.58
C THR A 2 -12.03 -13.88 -10.29
N ILE A 3 -12.56 -13.79 -9.09
CA ILE A 3 -13.74 -14.54 -8.64
C ILE A 3 -14.75 -13.52 -8.12
N GLY A 4 -15.99 -13.62 -8.57
CA GLY A 4 -17.10 -12.80 -8.12
C GLY A 4 -18.25 -13.65 -7.63
N TRP A 5 -18.90 -13.21 -6.58
CA TRP A 5 -20.13 -13.79 -6.06
C TRP A 5 -21.11 -12.66 -5.80
N ASN A 6 -22.31 -12.76 -6.40
CA ASN A 6 -23.33 -11.74 -6.34
C ASN A 6 -24.67 -12.35 -5.94
N THR A 7 -25.35 -11.70 -5.03
CA THR A 7 -26.76 -11.91 -4.72
C THR A 7 -27.51 -10.61 -4.94
N GLU A 8 -28.82 -10.59 -4.69
CA GLU A 8 -29.63 -9.36 -4.79
C GLU A 8 -29.07 -8.20 -3.91
N ASN A 9 -28.54 -8.53 -2.75
CA ASN A 9 -28.11 -7.55 -1.74
C ASN A 9 -26.60 -7.53 -1.48
N THR A 10 -25.85 -8.55 -1.92
CA THR A 10 -24.43 -8.65 -1.60
C THR A 10 -23.61 -8.90 -2.86
N SER A 11 -22.54 -8.15 -3.02
CA SER A 11 -21.53 -8.38 -4.05
C SER A 11 -20.16 -8.55 -3.39
N ILE A 12 -19.48 -9.63 -3.73
CA ILE A 12 -18.11 -9.91 -3.29
C ILE A 12 -17.26 -10.16 -4.54
N THR A 13 -16.14 -9.48 -4.63
CA THR A 13 -15.17 -9.69 -5.71
C THR A 13 -13.79 -9.86 -5.11
N ALA A 14 -13.09 -10.91 -5.51
CA ALA A 14 -11.70 -11.14 -5.16
C ALA A 14 -10.87 -11.30 -6.44
N ALA A 15 -9.80 -10.55 -6.55
CA ALA A 15 -8.86 -10.60 -7.66
C ALA A 15 -7.44 -10.88 -7.14
N TYR A 16 -6.75 -11.79 -7.82
CA TYR A 16 -5.35 -12.10 -7.57
C TYR A 16 -4.55 -12.01 -8.85
N THR A 17 -3.41 -11.32 -8.79
CA THR A 17 -2.45 -11.23 -9.88
C THR A 17 -1.08 -11.65 -9.38
N LEU A 18 -0.45 -12.57 -10.12
CA LEU A 18 0.94 -12.94 -9.99
C LEU A 18 1.67 -12.41 -11.23
N SER A 19 2.72 -11.62 -11.04
CA SER A 19 3.47 -11.02 -12.16
C SER A 19 4.94 -10.82 -11.79
N TRP A 20 5.80 -10.88 -12.80
CA TRP A 20 7.21 -10.54 -12.72
C TRP A 20 7.46 -9.35 -13.64
N ASN A 21 8.07 -8.31 -13.10
CA ASN A 21 8.46 -7.13 -13.86
C ASN A 21 9.98 -6.94 -13.74
N MET A 22 10.68 -7.27 -14.81
CA MET A 22 12.14 -7.24 -14.86
C MET A 22 12.59 -6.25 -15.94
N ARG A 23 13.74 -5.61 -15.72
CA ARG A 23 14.38 -4.68 -16.66
C ARG A 23 15.79 -5.11 -16.99
N LYS A 24 16.23 -4.72 -18.19
CA LYS A 24 17.64 -4.82 -18.62
C LYS A 24 17.97 -3.58 -19.43
N PHE A 25 18.95 -2.82 -18.99
CA PHE A 25 19.49 -1.66 -19.69
C PHE A 25 21.02 -1.72 -19.62
N ASP A 26 21.66 -2.01 -20.73
CA ASP A 26 23.11 -2.26 -20.79
C ASP A 26 23.96 -1.09 -20.27
N LEU A 27 23.45 0.16 -20.35
CA LEU A 27 24.11 1.35 -19.81
C LEU A 27 23.95 1.52 -18.29
N ILE A 28 23.02 0.78 -17.66
CA ILE A 28 22.75 0.88 -16.22
C ILE A 28 23.20 -0.39 -15.52
N TRP A 29 22.80 -1.54 -16.06
CA TRP A 29 23.10 -2.86 -15.53
C TRP A 29 23.00 -3.92 -16.64
N THR A 30 24.06 -4.71 -16.81
CA THR A 30 24.18 -5.65 -17.93
C THR A 30 23.27 -6.86 -17.83
N ASP A 31 22.83 -7.21 -16.62
CA ASP A 31 21.93 -8.33 -16.35
C ASP A 31 20.49 -7.88 -16.10
N TRP A 32 19.57 -8.84 -16.03
CA TRP A 32 18.21 -8.60 -15.65
C TRP A 32 18.11 -8.23 -14.16
N TYR A 33 17.40 -7.14 -13.87
CA TYR A 33 17.12 -6.70 -12.50
C TYR A 33 15.62 -6.41 -12.32
N PRO A 34 15.08 -6.53 -11.10
CA PRO A 34 13.66 -6.27 -10.84
C PRO A 34 13.34 -4.80 -11.06
N ASP A 35 12.17 -4.53 -11.64
CA ASP A 35 11.61 -3.18 -11.72
C ASP A 35 11.25 -2.63 -10.33
N ARG A 36 11.18 -1.29 -10.22
CA ARG A 36 10.69 -0.63 -9.01
C ARG A 36 9.32 -1.15 -8.56
N PHE A 37 8.46 -1.50 -9.52
CA PHE A 37 7.11 -2.01 -9.31
C PHE A 37 6.99 -3.51 -9.56
N ASP A 38 8.06 -4.28 -9.30
CA ASP A 38 8.00 -5.75 -9.29
C ASP A 38 7.18 -6.25 -8.08
N ASN A 39 5.88 -5.91 -8.10
CA ASN A 39 4.92 -6.35 -7.10
C ASN A 39 4.39 -7.72 -7.48
N ARG A 40 5.10 -8.79 -7.13
CA ARG A 40 4.81 -10.16 -7.57
C ARG A 40 3.41 -10.61 -7.24
N HIS A 41 2.92 -10.27 -6.06
CA HIS A 41 1.59 -10.62 -5.60
C HIS A 41 0.74 -9.36 -5.45
N LYS A 42 -0.43 -9.36 -6.09
CA LYS A 42 -1.45 -8.32 -5.90
C LYS A 42 -2.77 -9.00 -5.60
N ILE A 43 -3.43 -8.56 -4.53
CA ILE A 43 -4.73 -9.07 -4.10
C ILE A 43 -5.65 -7.86 -3.89
N THR A 44 -6.85 -7.95 -4.42
CA THR A 44 -7.92 -7.00 -4.13
C THR A 44 -9.16 -7.79 -3.74
N VAL A 45 -9.76 -7.46 -2.61
CA VAL A 45 -11.03 -8.00 -2.16
C VAL A 45 -11.97 -6.85 -1.92
N SER A 46 -13.11 -6.85 -2.61
CA SER A 46 -14.15 -5.84 -2.46
C SER A 46 -15.45 -6.50 -2.06
N VAL A 47 -16.12 -5.92 -1.10
CA VAL A 47 -17.41 -6.37 -0.58
C VAL A 47 -18.36 -5.18 -0.54
N SER A 48 -19.58 -5.37 -1.01
CA SER A 48 -20.67 -4.42 -0.79
C SER A 48 -21.92 -5.17 -0.36
N HIS A 49 -22.65 -4.60 0.58
CA HIS A 49 -23.89 -5.16 1.07
C HIS A 49 -24.95 -4.07 1.23
N ARG A 50 -26.11 -4.31 0.63
CA ARG A 50 -27.27 -3.45 0.73
C ARG A 50 -28.21 -3.99 1.80
N PHE A 51 -28.34 -3.27 2.90
CA PHE A 51 -29.27 -3.61 3.97
C PHE A 51 -30.71 -3.19 3.64
N SER A 52 -30.86 -2.11 2.87
CA SER A 52 -32.13 -1.59 2.40
C SER A 52 -31.90 -0.67 1.19
N ASP A 53 -32.97 -0.21 0.53
CA ASP A 53 -32.86 0.77 -0.55
C ASP A 53 -32.24 2.10 -0.11
N ARG A 54 -32.21 2.33 1.21
CA ARG A 54 -31.69 3.56 1.81
C ARG A 54 -30.31 3.45 2.40
N PHE A 55 -29.79 2.23 2.60
CA PHE A 55 -28.55 2.02 3.32
C PHE A 55 -27.76 0.86 2.75
N ASP A 56 -26.51 1.11 2.38
CA ASP A 56 -25.52 0.12 2.01
C ASP A 56 -24.14 0.44 2.58
N ILE A 57 -23.37 -0.61 2.77
CA ILE A 57 -21.97 -0.52 3.17
C ILE A 57 -21.09 -1.13 2.08
N TYR A 58 -19.85 -0.66 2.01
CA TYR A 58 -18.82 -1.27 1.19
C TYR A 58 -17.48 -1.25 1.89
N ALA A 59 -16.66 -2.24 1.55
CA ALA A 59 -15.28 -2.33 2.00
C ALA A 59 -14.41 -2.82 0.86
N SER A 60 -13.18 -2.36 0.79
CA SER A 60 -12.18 -2.82 -0.17
C SER A 60 -10.84 -3.00 0.52
N TRP A 61 -10.30 -4.21 0.46
CA TRP A 61 -8.96 -4.51 0.94
C TRP A 61 -8.03 -4.74 -0.23
N ASN A 62 -6.91 -4.02 -0.22
CA ASN A 62 -5.90 -4.06 -1.25
C ASN A 62 -4.56 -4.47 -0.64
N PHE A 63 -3.89 -5.40 -1.29
CA PHE A 63 -2.55 -5.86 -0.94
C PHE A 63 -1.68 -5.91 -2.19
N HIS A 64 -0.42 -5.53 -2.05
CA HIS A 64 0.62 -5.91 -3.00
C HIS A 64 1.97 -6.08 -2.31
N SER A 65 2.81 -6.94 -2.89
CA SER A 65 4.22 -7.06 -2.49
C SER A 65 4.90 -5.70 -2.56
N GLY A 66 5.79 -5.42 -1.62
CA GLY A 66 6.47 -4.12 -1.50
C GLY A 66 7.16 -3.68 -2.79
N ASN A 67 7.14 -2.40 -3.05
CA ASN A 67 7.92 -1.76 -4.11
C ASN A 67 9.42 -1.92 -3.82
N ARG A 68 10.24 -1.71 -4.86
CA ARG A 68 11.68 -1.76 -4.73
C ARG A 68 12.30 -0.39 -4.88
N ILE A 69 13.42 -0.18 -4.22
CA ILE A 69 14.25 1.02 -4.34
C ILE A 69 15.70 0.61 -4.55
N THR A 70 16.48 1.51 -5.13
CA THR A 70 17.93 1.35 -5.21
C THR A 70 18.58 1.93 -3.97
N VAL A 71 19.41 1.11 -3.33
CA VAL A 71 20.29 1.52 -2.24
C VAL A 71 21.71 1.36 -2.76
N ASP A 72 22.45 2.46 -2.85
CA ASP A 72 23.79 2.44 -3.44
C ASP A 72 24.72 1.51 -2.66
N SER A 73 25.30 0.57 -3.43
CA SER A 73 26.40 -0.31 -3.03
C SER A 73 26.26 -0.94 -1.64
N TYR A 74 25.34 -1.87 -1.42
CA TYR A 74 25.20 -2.56 -0.13
C TYR A 74 25.23 -4.08 -0.29
N ASP A 75 25.97 -4.79 0.56
CA ASP A 75 26.06 -6.26 0.57
C ASP A 75 24.75 -6.90 0.99
N SER A 76 24.45 -8.04 0.47
CA SER A 76 23.30 -8.91 0.71
C SER A 76 22.23 -8.46 1.73
N LEU A 77 21.00 -8.29 1.24
CA LEU A 77 19.79 -8.02 2.05
C LEU A 77 19.24 -9.25 2.78
N ASP A 78 19.90 -10.42 2.63
CA ASP A 78 19.38 -11.68 3.19
C ASP A 78 19.34 -11.70 4.73
N ASN A 79 20.11 -10.82 5.36
CA ASN A 79 20.18 -10.64 6.82
C ASN A 79 19.49 -9.34 7.29
N LEU A 80 18.48 -8.86 6.58
CA LEU A 80 17.65 -7.79 7.11
C LEU A 80 17.11 -8.17 8.47
N ASN A 81 17.69 -7.57 9.49
CA ASN A 81 17.10 -7.64 10.83
C ASN A 81 15.75 -6.94 10.74
N ARG A 82 14.67 -7.75 10.64
CA ARG A 82 13.30 -7.30 10.38
C ARG A 82 12.68 -6.57 11.57
N ASN A 83 13.49 -6.03 12.46
CA ASN A 83 13.02 -5.12 13.49
C ASN A 83 12.55 -3.82 12.80
N LEU A 84 11.32 -3.86 12.34
CA LEU A 84 10.62 -2.70 11.81
C LEU A 84 10.40 -1.72 12.97
N TRP A 85 11.26 -0.73 13.06
CA TRP A 85 11.01 0.42 13.92
C TRP A 85 9.95 1.29 13.29
N ILE A 86 8.75 1.28 13.86
CA ILE A 86 7.66 2.18 13.43
C ILE A 86 7.87 3.48 14.19
N THR A 87 8.47 4.46 13.55
CA THR A 87 8.33 5.85 13.99
C THR A 87 6.94 6.36 13.58
N ALA A 88 6.42 7.41 14.18
CA ALA A 88 5.03 7.87 14.04
C ALA A 88 4.55 8.07 12.58
N PHE A 89 5.45 8.12 11.60
CA PHE A 89 5.12 8.36 10.18
C PHE A 89 5.78 7.42 9.17
N ALA A 90 6.68 6.51 9.58
CA ALA A 90 7.39 5.67 8.62
C ALA A 90 7.96 4.38 9.24
N PRO A 91 7.88 3.24 8.54
CA PRO A 91 8.65 2.06 8.88
C PRO A 91 10.14 2.31 8.61
N SER A 92 10.99 1.89 9.52
CA SER A 92 12.46 1.91 9.39
C SER A 92 13.02 0.50 9.54
N PHE A 93 14.12 0.19 8.86
CA PHE A 93 14.81 -1.08 8.98
C PHE A 93 16.29 -0.91 8.65
N TYR A 94 17.10 -1.82 9.18
CA TYR A 94 18.55 -1.86 8.93
C TYR A 94 18.87 -2.88 7.85
N GLY A 95 19.85 -2.61 7.01
CA GLY A 95 20.32 -3.50 5.96
C GLY A 95 21.78 -3.27 5.59
N LYS A 96 22.30 -4.10 4.73
CA LYS A 96 23.66 -4.05 4.19
C LYS A 96 23.64 -3.75 2.68
N ARG A 97 24.73 -3.27 2.18
CA ARG A 97 24.96 -2.76 0.83
C ARG A 97 24.97 -3.83 -0.28
N ILE A 98 24.34 -3.61 -1.46
CA ILE A 98 24.33 -4.45 -2.64
C ILE A 98 24.48 -3.61 -3.92
N ASP A 99 25.22 -4.15 -4.93
CA ASP A 99 25.47 -3.49 -6.21
C ASP A 99 24.49 -3.94 -7.30
N MET A 100 23.22 -3.59 -7.17
CA MET A 100 22.21 -3.88 -8.19
C MET A 100 21.08 -2.85 -8.12
N PRO A 101 20.57 -2.35 -9.25
CA PRO A 101 19.40 -1.47 -9.24
C PRO A 101 18.16 -2.14 -8.62
N ASN A 102 17.36 -1.38 -7.88
CA ASN A 102 16.15 -1.86 -7.19
C ASN A 102 16.43 -3.06 -6.25
N ASN A 103 17.57 -3.01 -5.59
CA ASN A 103 18.09 -4.08 -4.74
C ASN A 103 17.36 -4.24 -3.42
N LEU A 104 16.65 -3.21 -2.93
CA LEU A 104 15.92 -3.24 -1.67
C LEU A 104 14.41 -3.29 -1.89
N LYS A 105 13.75 -4.30 -1.31
CA LYS A 105 12.29 -4.39 -1.29
C LYS A 105 11.75 -3.69 -0.05
N LEU A 106 10.82 -2.75 -0.25
CA LEU A 106 10.07 -2.11 0.84
C LEU A 106 9.08 -3.10 1.47
N PRO A 107 8.58 -2.82 2.68
CA PRO A 107 7.50 -3.59 3.30
C PRO A 107 6.29 -3.73 2.39
N ASP A 108 5.59 -4.85 2.50
CA ASP A 108 4.40 -5.11 1.71
C ASP A 108 3.31 -4.09 2.04
N TYR A 109 2.66 -3.62 0.98
CA TYR A 109 1.56 -2.67 1.05
C TYR A 109 0.25 -3.40 1.33
N HIS A 110 -0.53 -2.90 2.29
CA HIS A 110 -1.93 -3.29 2.41
C HIS A 110 -2.78 -2.16 3.01
N ARG A 111 -4.04 -2.13 2.62
CA ARG A 111 -4.97 -1.07 3.00
C ARG A 111 -6.39 -1.60 3.02
N LEU A 112 -7.16 -1.16 3.99
CA LEU A 112 -8.60 -1.37 4.06
C LEU A 112 -9.32 -0.02 3.96
N ASP A 113 -10.20 0.10 2.99
CA ASP A 113 -11.10 1.22 2.82
C ASP A 113 -12.53 0.77 3.16
N ILE A 114 -13.26 1.57 3.91
CA ILE A 114 -14.64 1.27 4.33
C ILE A 114 -15.50 2.49 4.05
N GLY A 115 -16.72 2.27 3.62
CA GLY A 115 -17.67 3.36 3.45
C GLY A 115 -19.12 2.91 3.57
N VAL A 116 -19.97 3.90 3.81
CA VAL A 116 -21.42 3.74 3.93
C VAL A 116 -22.14 4.76 3.06
N ASN A 117 -23.25 4.35 2.48
CA ASN A 117 -24.11 5.22 1.73
C ASN A 117 -25.49 5.27 2.39
N PHE A 118 -26.00 6.48 2.56
CA PHE A 118 -27.38 6.74 2.97
C PHE A 118 -28.11 7.41 1.82
N ARG A 119 -29.22 6.82 1.36
CA ARG A 119 -30.05 7.34 0.26
C ARG A 119 -31.40 7.78 0.79
N LYS A 120 -31.89 8.88 0.27
CA LYS A 120 -33.24 9.37 0.57
C LYS A 120 -33.85 9.98 -0.68
N GLU A 121 -34.99 9.45 -1.10
CA GLU A 121 -35.80 10.07 -2.12
C GLU A 121 -36.61 11.23 -1.53
N THR A 122 -36.70 12.32 -2.27
CA THR A 122 -37.53 13.47 -1.93
C THR A 122 -38.92 13.31 -2.55
N ARG A 123 -39.90 14.01 -2.03
CA ARG A 123 -41.30 14.03 -2.56
C ARG A 123 -41.37 14.47 -4.03
N ARG A 124 -40.33 15.13 -4.57
CA ARG A 124 -40.23 15.58 -5.98
C ARG A 124 -39.52 14.58 -6.89
N GLY A 125 -39.21 13.36 -6.41
CA GLY A 125 -38.48 12.34 -7.15
C GLY A 125 -36.95 12.49 -7.19
N ASN A 126 -36.39 13.51 -6.55
CA ASN A 126 -34.94 13.70 -6.49
C ASN A 126 -34.31 12.73 -5.48
N GLU A 127 -33.19 12.15 -5.82
CA GLU A 127 -32.43 11.27 -4.92
C GLU A 127 -31.29 12.06 -4.22
N ARG A 128 -31.19 11.93 -2.89
CA ARG A 128 -30.11 12.48 -2.07
C ARG A 128 -29.26 11.32 -1.55
N ILE A 129 -27.96 11.39 -1.76
CA ILE A 129 -27.01 10.36 -1.31
C ILE A 129 -25.97 11.04 -0.43
N TRP A 130 -25.80 10.55 0.80
CA TRP A 130 -24.70 10.87 1.69
C TRP A 130 -23.75 9.68 1.71
N ASN A 131 -22.49 9.92 1.42
CA ASN A 131 -21.43 8.93 1.56
C ASN A 131 -20.48 9.37 2.68
N ILE A 132 -20.20 8.46 3.58
CA ILE A 132 -19.17 8.60 4.61
C ILE A 132 -18.21 7.45 4.41
N SER A 133 -16.92 7.76 4.27
CA SER A 133 -15.91 6.74 4.03
C SER A 133 -14.61 7.05 4.76
N VAL A 134 -13.83 6.00 4.97
CA VAL A 134 -12.51 6.09 5.58
C VAL A 134 -11.53 5.31 4.70
N TYR A 135 -10.57 6.02 4.17
CA TYR A 135 -9.41 5.45 3.50
C TYR A 135 -8.40 4.98 4.54
N ASN A 136 -7.87 3.78 4.36
CA ASN A 136 -6.89 3.16 5.25
C ASN A 136 -7.39 3.06 6.70
N ALA A 137 -8.53 2.39 6.88
CA ALA A 137 -9.30 2.36 8.13
C ALA A 137 -8.51 1.84 9.36
N TYR A 138 -7.49 0.99 9.15
CA TYR A 138 -6.61 0.53 10.23
C TYR A 138 -5.27 1.28 10.31
N CYS A 139 -5.15 2.44 9.63
CA CYS A 139 -3.99 3.34 9.74
C CYS A 139 -2.64 2.69 9.43
N ARG A 140 -2.57 1.81 8.41
CA ARG A 140 -1.31 1.20 7.99
C ARG A 140 -0.38 2.24 7.40
N LEU A 141 0.84 2.33 7.93
CA LEU A 141 1.89 3.20 7.39
C LEU A 141 2.56 2.51 6.19
N ASN A 142 1.99 2.73 5.00
CA ASN A 142 2.50 2.19 3.75
C ASN A 142 3.57 3.13 3.18
N PRO A 143 4.84 2.70 3.08
CA PRO A 143 5.90 3.58 2.58
C PRO A 143 5.76 3.82 1.07
N VAL A 144 5.81 5.08 0.68
CA VAL A 144 5.79 5.51 -0.73
C VAL A 144 7.21 5.67 -1.27
N TYR A 145 8.11 6.15 -0.42
CA TYR A 145 9.53 6.24 -0.69
C TYR A 145 10.31 5.96 0.60
N ALA A 146 11.61 5.75 0.47
CA ALA A 146 12.48 5.60 1.62
C ALA A 146 13.75 6.46 1.44
N THR A 147 14.27 6.94 2.56
CA THR A 147 15.55 7.60 2.66
C THR A 147 16.53 6.69 3.38
N ILE A 148 17.80 6.79 3.03
CA ILE A 148 18.86 6.01 3.63
C ILE A 148 19.71 6.95 4.46
N LYS A 149 20.02 6.51 5.69
CA LYS A 149 20.91 7.20 6.61
C LYS A 149 22.03 6.25 7.02
N THR A 150 23.20 6.78 7.15
CA THR A 150 24.41 6.05 7.65
C THR A 150 24.68 6.36 9.12
N THR A 151 23.78 7.10 9.77
CA THR A 151 23.86 7.46 11.18
C THR A 151 22.66 6.87 11.95
N ASP A 152 22.90 6.47 13.19
CA ASP A 152 21.84 6.08 14.11
C ASP A 152 20.94 7.29 14.45
N GLU A 153 19.63 7.12 14.50
CA GLU A 153 18.69 8.21 14.77
C GLU A 153 18.62 8.66 16.23
N ILE A 154 19.05 7.80 17.14
CA ILE A 154 18.96 8.05 18.58
C ILE A 154 20.26 8.67 19.08
N THR A 155 21.39 8.08 18.70
CA THR A 155 22.72 8.51 19.17
C THR A 155 23.34 9.56 18.25
N GLY A 156 22.94 9.64 16.99
CA GLY A 156 23.56 10.47 15.95
C GLY A 156 24.93 9.96 15.49
N GLU A 157 25.39 8.82 16.04
CA GLU A 157 26.66 8.21 15.73
C GLU A 157 26.65 7.54 14.36
N PRO A 158 27.76 7.47 13.63
CA PRO A 158 27.85 6.69 12.39
C PRO A 158 27.54 5.20 12.67
N LEU A 159 26.75 4.60 11.81
CA LEU A 159 26.53 3.16 11.83
C LEU A 159 27.82 2.42 11.45
N PRO A 160 28.02 1.18 11.96
CA PRO A 160 29.17 0.36 11.57
C PRO A 160 29.32 0.24 10.06
N ASP A 161 30.54 0.07 9.56
CA ASP A 161 30.84 -0.01 8.13
C ASP A 161 29.94 -0.99 7.40
N GLY A 162 29.35 -0.50 6.30
CA GLY A 162 28.44 -1.27 5.45
C GLY A 162 27.01 -1.38 5.99
N GLN A 163 26.68 -0.74 7.09
CA GLN A 163 25.31 -0.69 7.61
C GLN A 163 24.62 0.64 7.26
N PHE A 164 23.31 0.58 7.09
CA PHE A 164 22.48 1.76 6.86
C PHE A 164 21.11 1.59 7.52
N LEU A 165 20.50 2.71 7.84
CA LEU A 165 19.12 2.81 8.28
C LEU A 165 18.25 3.22 7.07
N CYS A 166 17.32 2.38 6.69
CA CYS A 166 16.33 2.72 5.65
C CYS A 166 15.03 3.16 6.31
N LYS A 167 14.70 4.45 6.16
CA LYS A 167 13.48 5.06 6.70
C LYS A 167 12.44 5.25 5.61
N GLY A 168 11.37 4.47 5.67
CA GLY A 168 10.23 4.62 4.76
C GLY A 168 9.32 5.77 5.19
N THR A 169 8.81 6.55 4.25
CA THR A 169 7.84 7.64 4.51
C THR A 169 6.47 7.26 3.98
N ALA A 170 5.47 7.28 4.87
CA ALA A 170 4.06 7.12 4.54
C ALA A 170 3.38 8.50 4.46
N LEU A 171 2.63 8.76 3.38
CA LEU A 171 2.01 10.07 3.15
C LEU A 171 0.64 10.21 3.81
N ILE A 172 -0.19 9.16 3.75
CA ILE A 172 -1.59 9.21 4.20
C ILE A 172 -1.86 8.03 5.13
N PRO A 173 -1.79 8.25 6.45
CA PRO A 173 -2.04 7.18 7.42
C PRO A 173 -3.53 6.78 7.47
N ILE A 174 -4.43 7.76 7.59
CA ILE A 174 -5.88 7.59 7.58
C ILE A 174 -6.50 8.86 7.00
N LEU A 175 -7.55 8.71 6.19
CA LEU A 175 -8.26 9.85 5.62
C LEU A 175 -9.78 9.60 5.65
N PRO A 176 -10.53 10.24 6.56
CA PRO A 176 -11.98 10.28 6.49
C PRO A 176 -12.45 11.18 5.34
N SER A 177 -13.54 10.80 4.71
CA SER A 177 -14.14 11.53 3.61
C SER A 177 -15.66 11.57 3.74
N PHE A 178 -16.23 12.69 3.35
CA PHE A 178 -17.68 12.88 3.27
C PHE A 178 -18.05 13.44 1.90
N SER A 179 -19.06 12.86 1.27
CA SER A 179 -19.63 13.42 0.04
C SER A 179 -21.15 13.45 0.08
N TYR A 180 -21.70 14.43 -0.62
CA TYR A 180 -23.14 14.59 -0.80
C TYR A 180 -23.45 14.71 -2.29
N THR A 181 -24.35 13.87 -2.77
CA THR A 181 -24.82 13.87 -4.16
C THR A 181 -26.31 14.10 -4.20
N LEU A 182 -26.74 15.02 -5.06
CA LEU A 182 -28.14 15.27 -5.37
C LEU A 182 -28.39 14.96 -6.84
N LYS A 183 -29.31 14.04 -7.12
CA LYS A 183 -29.78 13.73 -8.47
C LYS A 183 -31.19 14.31 -8.66
N PHE A 184 -31.38 15.02 -9.73
CA PHE A 184 -32.64 15.66 -10.15
C PHE A 184 -33.43 14.78 -11.09
#